data_b73e98cd8f8c8047516644fb72381e27
#
_entry.id   b73e98cd8f8c8047516644fb72381e27
#
_cell.length_a   1.000
_cell.length_b   1.000
_cell.length_c   1.000
_cell.angle_alpha   90.00
_cell.angle_beta   90.00
_cell.angle_gamma   90.00
#
_symmetry.space_group_name_H-M   'P 1'
#
loop_
_entity.id
_entity.type
_entity.pdbx_description
1 polymer ?
#
loop_
_entity_poly.entity_id
_entity_poly.type
_entity_poly.pdbx_seq_one_letter_code
_entity_poly.pdbx_strand_id
1 'polypeptide(L)'
;MPKQGHIIIRGIVQGVGFRPFVYARAIAHGIHGSVCNTGSEVQIDAWGDHFDDFLHDLRTGPPLSIIDSVEVHPLSGDSPDSFNILKSHDGIRTGLIPPDIATCTDCIRDIFTPNGRYEGYFATSCVNCGPRYSIIKTLPYDRVRTAMDTFPPCTGCLGEY
;
A
#
# COMPACT_ATOMS: atom_id res chain seq x y z
N MET A 1 -27.09 -3.74 -10.87
CA MET A 1 -26.49 -4.23 -9.61
C MET A 1 -25.09 -3.69 -9.56
N PRO A 2 -24.58 -3.22 -8.43
CA PRO A 2 -23.20 -2.83 -8.33
C PRO A 2 -22.32 -4.01 -8.73
N LYS A 3 -21.26 -3.72 -9.51
CA LYS A 3 -20.28 -4.75 -9.84
C LYS A 3 -19.43 -5.04 -8.61
N GLN A 4 -18.96 -6.26 -8.50
CA GLN A 4 -18.15 -6.69 -7.34
C GLN A 4 -17.14 -7.74 -7.76
N GLY A 5 -16.04 -7.83 -7.02
CA GLY A 5 -15.02 -8.83 -7.28
C GLY A 5 -13.98 -8.93 -6.17
N HIS A 6 -13.45 -10.13 -6.00
CA HIS A 6 -12.23 -10.38 -5.23
C HIS A 6 -11.04 -10.28 -6.18
N ILE A 7 -10.16 -9.32 -5.95
CA ILE A 7 -9.04 -8.99 -6.84
C ILE A 7 -7.74 -9.41 -6.16
N ILE A 8 -6.91 -10.17 -6.88
CA ILE A 8 -5.58 -10.58 -6.44
C ILE A 8 -4.55 -9.96 -7.37
N ILE A 9 -3.60 -9.21 -6.80
CA ILE A 9 -2.54 -8.53 -7.54
C ILE A 9 -1.19 -9.08 -7.10
N ARG A 10 -0.38 -9.52 -8.06
CA ARG A 10 0.97 -10.06 -7.83
C ARG A 10 2.02 -9.25 -8.57
N GLY A 11 3.25 -9.31 -8.06
CA GLY A 11 4.40 -8.57 -8.56
C GLY A 11 5.15 -7.86 -7.44
N ILE A 12 5.83 -6.76 -7.75
CA ILE A 12 6.38 -5.83 -6.76
C ILE A 12 5.26 -4.87 -6.35
N VAL A 13 4.41 -5.31 -5.43
CA VAL A 13 3.20 -4.60 -5.01
C VAL A 13 3.15 -4.29 -3.51
N GLN A 14 4.18 -4.68 -2.77
CA GLN A 14 4.31 -4.37 -1.35
C GLN A 14 5.53 -3.48 -1.09
N GLY A 15 5.45 -2.60 -0.10
CA GLY A 15 6.51 -1.63 0.19
C GLY A 15 6.64 -0.51 -0.85
N VAL A 16 5.68 -0.35 -1.74
CA VAL A 16 5.66 0.62 -2.85
C VAL A 16 4.45 1.57 -2.77
N GLY A 17 3.78 1.63 -1.62
CA GLY A 17 2.59 2.48 -1.44
C GLY A 17 1.33 1.93 -2.09
N PHE A 18 1.26 0.63 -2.36
CA PHE A 18 0.13 0.03 -3.09
C PHE A 18 -1.19 0.10 -2.32
N ARG A 19 -1.22 -0.27 -1.03
CA ARG A 19 -2.44 -0.20 -0.20
C ARG A 19 -3.02 1.22 -0.09
N PRO A 20 -2.23 2.26 0.23
CA PRO A 20 -2.71 3.65 0.19
C PRO A 20 -3.20 4.08 -1.20
N PHE A 21 -2.55 3.64 -2.27
CA PHE A 21 -2.99 3.89 -3.64
C PHE A 21 -4.37 3.27 -3.90
N VAL A 22 -4.55 1.99 -3.57
CA VAL A 22 -5.85 1.29 -3.70
C VAL A 22 -6.94 2.03 -2.93
N TYR A 23 -6.67 2.42 -1.69
CA TYR A 23 -7.59 3.18 -0.86
C TYR A 23 -8.02 4.50 -1.52
N ALA A 24 -7.04 5.28 -2.00
CA ALA A 24 -7.32 6.56 -2.68
C ALA A 24 -8.17 6.37 -3.95
N ARG A 25 -7.88 5.32 -4.74
CA ARG A 25 -8.69 5.00 -5.93
C ARG A 25 -10.08 4.52 -5.56
N ALA A 26 -10.23 3.71 -4.53
CA ALA A 26 -11.53 3.25 -4.04
C ALA A 26 -12.43 4.44 -3.64
N ILE A 27 -11.90 5.38 -2.88
CA ILE A 27 -12.65 6.60 -2.50
C ILE A 27 -13.01 7.42 -3.75
N ALA A 28 -12.09 7.61 -4.69
CA ALA A 28 -12.33 8.39 -5.91
C ALA A 28 -13.44 7.80 -6.79
N HIS A 29 -13.58 6.48 -6.83
CA HIS A 29 -14.57 5.76 -7.63
C HIS A 29 -15.82 5.34 -6.83
N GLY A 30 -15.93 5.71 -5.55
CA GLY A 30 -17.06 5.30 -4.71
C GLY A 30 -17.13 3.78 -4.52
N ILE A 31 -15.98 3.12 -4.44
CA ILE A 31 -15.88 1.68 -4.18
C ILE A 31 -15.86 1.44 -2.68
N HIS A 32 -16.62 0.46 -2.25
CA HIS A 32 -16.64 -0.06 -0.89
C HIS A 32 -15.85 -1.36 -0.82
N GLY A 33 -15.36 -1.73 0.38
CA GLY A 33 -14.62 -2.96 0.51
C GLY A 33 -13.37 -2.88 1.37
N SER A 34 -12.35 -3.64 0.97
CA SER A 34 -11.11 -3.68 1.74
C SER A 34 -9.90 -4.07 0.91
N VAL A 35 -8.72 -3.69 1.40
CA VAL A 35 -7.43 -4.12 0.87
C VAL A 35 -6.53 -4.63 1.98
N CYS A 36 -5.83 -5.74 1.73
CA CYS A 36 -4.79 -6.26 2.62
C CYS A 36 -3.62 -6.86 1.85
N ASN A 37 -2.47 -6.99 2.51
CA ASN A 37 -1.38 -7.82 2.02
C ASN A 37 -1.57 -9.25 2.55
N THR A 38 -1.42 -10.24 1.69
CA THR A 38 -1.49 -11.66 2.06
C THR A 38 -0.28 -12.38 1.47
N GLY A 39 0.67 -12.77 2.34
CA GLY A 39 1.93 -13.32 1.86
C GLY A 39 2.69 -12.31 0.99
N SER A 40 2.80 -12.59 -0.31
CA SER A 40 3.50 -11.74 -1.30
C SER A 40 2.56 -10.96 -2.22
N GLU A 41 1.26 -11.11 -2.07
CA GLU A 41 0.25 -10.50 -2.94
C GLU A 41 -0.58 -9.44 -2.22
N VAL A 42 -1.29 -8.63 -2.98
CA VAL A 42 -2.32 -7.71 -2.49
C VAL A 42 -3.68 -8.29 -2.84
N GLN A 43 -4.54 -8.42 -1.85
CA GLN A 43 -5.92 -8.88 -2.01
C GLN A 43 -6.89 -7.74 -1.73
N ILE A 44 -7.91 -7.62 -2.57
CA ILE A 44 -8.89 -6.54 -2.52
C ILE A 44 -10.28 -7.14 -2.71
N ASP A 45 -11.17 -6.87 -1.77
CA ASP A 45 -12.60 -7.10 -1.95
C ASP A 45 -13.27 -5.78 -2.30
N ALA A 46 -13.97 -5.71 -3.42
CA ALA A 46 -14.49 -4.45 -3.95
C ALA A 46 -15.92 -4.58 -4.45
N TRP A 47 -16.76 -3.59 -4.11
CA TRP A 47 -18.14 -3.41 -4.53
C TRP A 47 -18.38 -1.97 -4.99
N GLY A 48 -19.00 -1.77 -6.14
CA GLY A 48 -19.41 -0.43 -6.59
C GLY A 48 -19.74 -0.37 -8.06
N ASP A 49 -20.46 0.68 -8.46
CA ASP A 49 -20.90 0.86 -9.84
C ASP A 49 -19.75 1.18 -10.80
N HIS A 50 -18.69 1.86 -10.30
CA HIS A 50 -17.49 2.20 -11.04
C HIS A 50 -16.37 1.16 -10.88
N PHE A 51 -16.72 -0.11 -10.68
CA PHE A 51 -15.77 -1.19 -10.48
C PHE A 51 -14.79 -1.34 -11.65
N ASP A 52 -15.23 -1.16 -12.89
CA ASP A 52 -14.36 -1.31 -14.07
C ASP A 52 -13.32 -0.20 -14.16
N ASP A 53 -13.69 1.04 -13.84
CA ASP A 53 -12.77 2.18 -13.81
C ASP A 53 -11.74 2.00 -12.69
N PHE A 54 -12.20 1.57 -11.52
CA PHE A 54 -11.34 1.22 -10.40
C PHE A 54 -10.34 0.12 -10.78
N LEU A 55 -10.81 -0.96 -11.40
CA LEU A 55 -9.95 -2.07 -11.86
C LEU A 55 -8.93 -1.60 -12.92
N HIS A 56 -9.33 -0.67 -13.78
CA HIS A 56 -8.41 -0.05 -14.76
C HIS A 56 -7.26 0.68 -14.05
N ASP A 57 -7.58 1.51 -13.05
CA ASP A 57 -6.57 2.23 -12.27
C ASP A 57 -5.64 1.29 -11.51
N LEU A 58 -6.18 0.20 -10.95
CA LEU A 58 -5.38 -0.80 -10.25
C LEU A 58 -4.33 -1.47 -11.16
N ARG A 59 -4.64 -1.67 -12.45
CA ARG A 59 -3.70 -2.24 -13.44
C ARG A 59 -2.53 -1.30 -13.74
N THR A 60 -2.70 0.00 -13.55
CA THR A 60 -1.63 0.98 -13.69
C THR A 60 -0.71 0.98 -12.47
N GLY A 61 -1.29 0.87 -11.28
CA GLY A 61 -0.58 0.85 -10.00
C GLY A 61 0.13 2.17 -9.65
N PRO A 62 0.74 2.26 -8.47
CA PRO A 62 1.60 3.37 -8.10
C PRO A 62 2.95 3.31 -8.83
N PRO A 63 3.68 4.44 -8.94
CA PRO A 63 4.87 4.56 -9.82
C PRO A 63 6.00 3.55 -9.59
N LEU A 64 6.11 3.02 -8.37
CA LEU A 64 7.17 2.07 -8.00
C LEU A 64 6.72 0.62 -8.06
N SER A 65 5.47 0.37 -8.40
CA SER A 65 4.96 -1.00 -8.52
C SER A 65 5.34 -1.63 -9.86
N ILE A 66 5.53 -2.94 -9.85
CA ILE A 66 5.60 -3.77 -11.06
C ILE A 66 4.53 -4.83 -10.89
N ILE A 67 3.52 -4.79 -11.74
CA ILE A 67 2.38 -5.69 -11.68
C ILE A 67 2.59 -6.81 -12.69
N ASP A 68 2.71 -8.03 -12.20
CA ASP A 68 2.85 -9.24 -13.01
C ASP A 68 1.48 -9.79 -13.43
N SER A 69 0.52 -9.80 -12.50
CA SER A 69 -0.83 -10.28 -12.78
C SER A 69 -1.89 -9.57 -11.93
N VAL A 70 -3.07 -9.44 -12.52
CA VAL A 70 -4.30 -9.00 -11.86
C VAL A 70 -5.40 -10.01 -12.18
N GLU A 71 -5.81 -10.75 -11.18
CA GLU A 71 -6.88 -11.74 -11.28
C GLU A 71 -8.13 -11.21 -10.59
N VAL A 72 -9.29 -11.47 -11.18
CA VAL A 72 -10.57 -11.09 -10.62
C VAL A 72 -11.42 -12.34 -10.46
N HIS A 73 -11.83 -12.62 -9.25
CA HIS A 73 -12.66 -13.77 -8.89
C HIS A 73 -14.05 -13.32 -8.47
N PRO A 74 -15.06 -14.18 -8.60
CA PRO A 74 -16.39 -13.90 -8.05
C PRO A 74 -16.31 -13.60 -6.56
N LEU A 75 -17.01 -12.55 -6.15
CA LEU A 75 -17.15 -12.16 -4.76
C LEU A 75 -18.63 -12.30 -4.37
N SER A 76 -18.91 -12.91 -3.23
CA SER A 76 -20.26 -13.09 -2.69
C SER A 76 -20.37 -12.38 -1.34
N GLY A 77 -21.54 -11.88 -1.04
CA GLY A 77 -21.81 -11.18 0.22
C GLY A 77 -22.30 -9.76 -0.02
N ASP A 78 -22.67 -9.11 1.09
CA ASP A 78 -23.16 -7.74 1.09
C ASP A 78 -22.00 -6.75 1.03
N SER A 79 -22.22 -5.63 0.34
CA SER A 79 -21.27 -4.51 0.31
C SER A 79 -21.14 -3.90 1.70
N PRO A 80 -19.93 -3.71 2.22
CA PRO A 80 -19.72 -2.93 3.43
C PRO A 80 -20.02 -1.44 3.18
N ASP A 81 -20.15 -0.67 4.27
CA ASP A 81 -20.50 0.76 4.19
C ASP A 81 -19.30 1.65 3.77
N SER A 82 -18.08 1.13 3.81
CA SER A 82 -16.86 1.91 3.54
C SER A 82 -15.76 1.05 2.95
N PHE A 83 -14.68 1.69 2.50
CA PHE A 83 -13.46 1.01 2.11
C PHE A 83 -12.41 1.09 3.22
N ASN A 84 -11.73 -0.03 3.53
CA ASN A 84 -10.79 -0.11 4.65
C ASN A 84 -9.47 -0.78 4.26
N ILE A 85 -8.37 -0.31 4.86
CA ILE A 85 -7.08 -1.01 4.82
C ILE A 85 -7.03 -1.98 6.01
N LEU A 86 -6.98 -3.27 5.73
CA LEU A 86 -6.92 -4.30 6.75
C LEU A 86 -5.48 -4.68 7.12
N LYS A 87 -5.33 -5.32 8.28
CA LYS A 87 -4.05 -5.91 8.69
C LYS A 87 -3.65 -7.01 7.72
N SER A 88 -2.33 -7.13 7.49
CA SER A 88 -1.78 -8.17 6.64
C SER A 88 -1.94 -9.56 7.24
N HIS A 89 -2.10 -10.54 6.37
CA HIS A 89 -2.20 -11.96 6.72
C HIS A 89 -1.04 -12.77 6.16
N ASP A 90 -0.71 -13.87 6.81
CA ASP A 90 0.24 -14.84 6.27
C ASP A 90 -0.35 -15.52 5.02
N GLY A 91 0.53 -15.80 4.06
CA GLY A 91 0.18 -16.43 2.79
C GLY A 91 1.43 -16.94 2.07
N ILE A 92 1.30 -17.22 0.78
CA ILE A 92 2.42 -17.66 -0.06
C ILE A 92 3.46 -16.55 -0.14
N ARG A 93 4.73 -16.84 0.15
CA ARG A 93 5.83 -15.87 0.25
C ARG A 93 6.82 -16.00 -0.92
N THR A 94 6.32 -16.00 -2.14
CA THR A 94 7.12 -16.11 -3.37
C THR A 94 7.38 -14.77 -4.06
N GLY A 95 6.88 -13.67 -3.51
CA GLY A 95 6.99 -12.34 -4.11
C GLY A 95 8.38 -11.73 -3.98
N LEU A 96 8.64 -10.76 -4.83
CA LEU A 96 9.86 -9.97 -4.83
C LEU A 96 9.77 -8.85 -3.79
N ILE A 97 10.89 -8.61 -3.11
CA ILE A 97 11.06 -7.46 -2.22
C ILE A 97 11.61 -6.32 -3.06
N PRO A 98 10.99 -5.11 -3.02
CA PRO A 98 11.51 -3.97 -3.76
C PRO A 98 12.90 -3.56 -3.22
N PRO A 99 13.76 -3.02 -4.08
CA PRO A 99 15.04 -2.47 -3.65
C PRO A 99 14.84 -1.23 -2.77
N ASP A 100 15.89 -0.85 -2.06
CA ASP A 100 15.94 0.45 -1.40
C ASP A 100 15.90 1.58 -2.45
N ILE A 101 15.24 2.67 -2.13
CA ILE A 101 15.06 3.80 -3.02
C ILE A 101 15.65 5.04 -2.38
N ALA A 102 16.47 5.77 -3.14
CA ALA A 102 17.05 7.03 -2.68
C ALA A 102 15.98 8.02 -2.22
N THR A 103 16.31 8.85 -1.24
CA THR A 103 15.40 9.88 -0.73
C THR A 103 14.89 10.76 -1.87
N CYS A 104 13.57 10.87 -1.99
CA CYS A 104 12.93 11.64 -3.05
C CYS A 104 13.03 13.15 -2.81
N THR A 105 12.77 13.95 -3.85
CA THR A 105 12.85 15.41 -3.77
C THR A 105 11.93 16.03 -2.72
N ASP A 106 10.76 15.43 -2.49
CA ASP A 106 9.82 15.93 -1.46
C ASP A 106 10.37 15.70 -0.06
N CYS A 107 10.90 14.50 0.21
CA CYS A 107 11.55 14.22 1.49
C CYS A 107 12.83 15.05 1.70
N ILE A 108 13.60 15.29 0.62
CA ILE A 108 14.75 16.20 0.68
C ILE A 108 14.28 17.63 1.05
N ARG A 109 13.21 18.11 0.44
CA ARG A 109 12.63 19.41 0.77
C ARG A 109 12.21 19.48 2.24
N ASP A 110 11.55 18.46 2.75
CA ASP A 110 11.12 18.40 4.15
C ASP A 110 12.32 18.45 5.12
N ILE A 111 13.40 17.73 4.80
CA ILE A 111 14.64 17.72 5.61
C ILE A 111 15.28 19.12 5.68
N PHE A 112 15.23 19.88 4.57
CA PHE A 112 15.89 21.19 4.46
C PHE A 112 14.94 22.38 4.65
N THR A 113 13.65 22.15 4.93
CA THR A 113 12.70 23.24 5.21
C THR A 113 12.94 23.82 6.61
N PRO A 114 13.37 25.10 6.73
CA PRO A 114 13.62 25.72 8.04
C PRO A 114 12.36 25.76 8.89
N ASN A 115 12.48 25.42 10.17
CA ASN A 115 11.38 25.30 11.13
C ASN A 115 10.31 24.27 10.73
N GLY A 116 10.60 23.42 9.74
CA GLY A 116 9.75 22.28 9.37
C GLY A 116 9.82 21.16 10.41
N ARG A 117 8.77 20.36 10.50
CA ARG A 117 8.70 19.21 11.43
C ARG A 117 9.85 18.21 11.24
N TYR A 118 10.33 18.07 10.02
CA TYR A 118 11.37 17.10 9.64
C TYR A 118 12.73 17.76 9.39
N GLU A 119 12.91 19.05 9.77
CA GLU A 119 14.16 19.76 9.58
C GLU A 119 15.34 18.98 10.20
N GLY A 120 16.34 18.68 9.39
CA GLY A 120 17.54 17.94 9.80
C GLY A 120 17.32 16.46 10.15
N TYR A 121 16.11 15.92 10.00
CA TYR A 121 15.86 14.52 10.30
C TYR A 121 16.29 13.61 9.14
N PHE A 122 17.48 13.04 9.26
CA PHE A 122 18.12 12.23 8.19
C PHE A 122 17.32 10.98 7.78
N ALA A 123 16.47 10.42 8.64
CA ALA A 123 15.68 9.22 8.38
C ALA A 123 14.30 9.53 7.76
N THR A 124 14.08 10.76 7.29
CA THR A 124 12.85 11.14 6.61
C THR A 124 12.67 10.32 5.32
N SER A 125 11.55 9.64 5.22
CA SER A 125 11.17 8.85 4.04
C SER A 125 9.65 8.81 3.92
N CYS A 126 9.16 8.57 2.70
CA CYS A 126 7.74 8.45 2.41
C CYS A 126 7.43 7.11 1.72
N VAL A 127 6.19 6.93 1.28
CA VAL A 127 5.76 5.71 0.55
C VAL A 127 6.52 5.49 -0.76
N ASN A 128 7.14 6.54 -1.32
CA ASN A 128 7.83 6.52 -2.60
C ASN A 128 9.36 6.42 -2.49
N CYS A 129 9.94 6.46 -1.28
CA CYS A 129 11.40 6.45 -1.11
C CYS A 129 11.83 5.79 0.21
N GLY A 130 13.13 5.69 0.41
CA GLY A 130 13.74 5.15 1.62
C GLY A 130 13.98 3.64 1.56
N PRO A 131 14.35 3.05 2.71
CA PRO A 131 14.73 1.65 2.78
C PRO A 131 13.52 0.72 2.61
N ARG A 132 13.75 -0.39 1.92
CA ARG A 132 12.82 -1.51 1.72
C ARG A 132 13.54 -2.83 1.99
N TYR A 133 14.41 -3.22 1.06
CA TYR A 133 15.18 -4.46 1.13
C TYR A 133 16.08 -4.51 2.37
N SER A 134 16.77 -3.43 2.70
CA SER A 134 17.70 -3.37 3.82
C SER A 134 17.07 -3.51 5.20
N ILE A 135 15.77 -3.24 5.34
CA ILE A 135 15.09 -3.31 6.64
C ILE A 135 14.11 -4.46 6.79
N ILE A 136 13.69 -5.11 5.71
CA ILE A 136 12.69 -6.17 5.77
C ILE A 136 13.26 -7.44 6.42
N LYS A 137 12.49 -8.06 7.31
CA LYS A 137 12.79 -9.38 7.90
C LYS A 137 12.02 -10.49 7.20
N THR A 138 10.76 -10.25 6.85
CA THR A 138 9.88 -11.22 6.19
C THR A 138 8.67 -10.52 5.55
N LEU A 139 8.04 -11.17 4.58
CA LEU A 139 6.73 -10.77 4.02
C LEU A 139 5.59 -11.29 4.91
N PRO A 140 4.41 -10.65 4.85
CA PRO A 140 4.06 -9.42 4.14
C PRO A 140 4.77 -8.17 4.69
N TYR A 141 4.90 -7.13 3.84
CA TYR A 141 5.64 -5.91 4.19
C TYR A 141 4.82 -5.02 5.14
N ASP A 142 5.14 -5.10 6.41
CA ASP A 142 4.58 -4.27 7.50
C ASP A 142 5.68 -3.88 8.48
N ARG A 143 5.51 -2.76 9.20
CA ARG A 143 6.50 -2.26 10.18
C ARG A 143 6.95 -3.35 11.16
N VAL A 144 6.03 -4.13 11.71
CA VAL A 144 6.31 -5.22 12.67
C VAL A 144 7.18 -6.34 12.09
N ARG A 145 7.30 -6.41 10.77
CA ARG A 145 8.12 -7.39 10.02
C ARG A 145 9.39 -6.77 9.43
N THR A 146 9.77 -5.61 9.93
CA THR A 146 11.00 -4.90 9.53
C THR A 146 11.88 -4.62 10.75
N ALA A 147 13.12 -4.16 10.52
CA ALA A 147 14.01 -3.68 11.59
C ALA A 147 13.45 -2.44 12.30
N MET A 148 12.40 -1.81 11.77
CA MET A 148 11.73 -0.62 12.34
C MET A 148 10.64 -0.97 13.37
N ASP A 149 10.45 -2.24 13.71
CA ASP A 149 9.47 -2.70 14.71
C ASP A 149 9.72 -2.11 16.11
N THR A 150 11.01 -1.89 16.45
CA THR A 150 11.44 -1.30 17.72
C THR A 150 11.37 0.23 17.78
N PHE A 151 11.03 0.89 16.67
CA PHE A 151 10.92 2.33 16.53
C PHE A 151 9.48 2.75 16.20
N PRO A 152 8.57 2.76 17.19
CA PRO A 152 7.18 3.13 16.94
C PRO A 152 7.05 4.57 16.44
N PRO A 153 6.09 4.85 15.54
CA PRO A 153 5.78 6.22 15.17
C PRO A 153 5.34 7.05 16.38
N CYS A 154 5.72 8.32 16.42
CA CYS A 154 5.20 9.24 17.41
C CYS A 154 3.71 9.55 17.14
N THR A 155 3.03 10.16 18.12
CA THR A 155 1.60 10.50 18.01
C THR A 155 1.28 11.37 16.79
N GLY A 156 2.17 12.29 16.42
CA GLY A 156 2.02 13.10 15.23
C GLY A 156 2.11 12.29 13.94
N CYS A 157 3.07 11.35 13.85
CA CYS A 157 3.18 10.44 12.70
C CYS A 157 2.00 9.48 12.59
N LEU A 158 1.44 9.04 13.72
CA LEU A 158 0.24 8.19 13.73
C LEU A 158 -1.01 8.93 13.25
N GLY A 159 -1.08 10.25 13.48
CA GLY A 159 -2.20 11.08 13.00
C GLY A 159 -2.15 11.42 11.52
N GLU A 160 -1.01 11.21 10.87
CA GLU A 160 -0.82 11.42 9.42
C GLU A 160 -0.96 10.12 8.59
N TYR A 161 -1.21 8.99 9.25
CA TYR A 161 -1.21 7.67 8.62
C TYR A 161 -2.58 7.27 8.08
#